data_328ba81baff8e47034a90f4b8becdb2e
#
_entry.id   328ba81baff8e47034a90f4b8becdb2e
#
_cell.length_a   1.000
_cell.length_b   1.000
_cell.length_c   1.000
_cell.angle_alpha   90.00
_cell.angle_beta   90.00
_cell.angle_gamma   90.00
#
_symmetry.space_group_name_H-M   'P 1'
#
loop_
_entity.id
_entity.type
_entity.pdbx_description
1 polymer ?
#
loop_
_entity_poly.entity_id
_entity_poly.type
_entity_poly.pdbx_seq_one_letter_code
_entity_poly.pdbx_strand_id
1 'polypeptide(L)'
;MELNNKVAIVTGAGRGIGKAIAVSFAAAGAKVVCTARSKDEINAVAQQIDGLAVPCDMVDEQQIRELIDATVSELGPIDILVNNAGAVARLPVHELPTEEWDNVLNVNLRGVFLCTKYALPSMLEQGSGCIINISSGAGVVGPANRSAYAASKHGVMGFTKTLVAEYLMQGIRSHVILPDATVSQMRSEGFPTEDPDSLIQAEDIADAAVFLATQRATAHTLELRVSQGLRTRTL
;
A
#
# COMPACT_ATOMS: atom_id res chain seq x y z
N MET A 1 -16.93 -7.21 9.04
CA MET A 1 -15.67 -7.79 8.56
C MET A 1 -14.68 -7.64 9.70
N GLU A 2 -14.00 -8.72 10.08
CA GLU A 2 -13.18 -8.73 11.29
C GLU A 2 -11.77 -9.21 10.98
N LEU A 3 -10.77 -8.51 11.54
CA LEU A 3 -9.34 -8.84 11.46
C LEU A 3 -8.79 -9.17 12.87
N ASN A 4 -9.62 -9.71 13.74
CA ASN A 4 -9.29 -9.96 15.15
C ASN A 4 -7.94 -10.68 15.30
N ASN A 5 -7.03 -10.05 16.05
CA ASN A 5 -5.68 -10.53 16.34
C ASN A 5 -4.76 -10.72 15.12
N LYS A 6 -5.14 -10.27 13.93
CA LYS A 6 -4.27 -10.31 12.75
C LYS A 6 -3.18 -9.26 12.86
N VAL A 7 -1.94 -9.64 12.56
CA VAL A 7 -0.79 -8.74 12.52
C VAL A 7 -0.66 -8.16 11.11
N ALA A 8 -0.78 -6.84 10.99
CA ALA A 8 -0.76 -6.14 9.71
C ALA A 8 0.35 -5.08 9.66
N ILE A 9 1.18 -5.11 8.62
CA ILE A 9 2.13 -4.03 8.31
C ILE A 9 1.52 -3.13 7.25
N VAL A 10 1.52 -1.81 7.49
CA VAL A 10 1.08 -0.80 6.51
C VAL A 10 2.23 0.16 6.21
N THR A 11 2.75 0.11 4.98
CA THR A 11 3.82 1.03 4.56
C THR A 11 3.25 2.37 4.10
N GLY A 12 3.95 3.47 4.42
CA GLY A 12 3.44 4.82 4.17
C GLY A 12 2.23 5.17 5.05
N ALA A 13 2.17 4.64 6.27
CA ALA A 13 1.03 4.73 7.18
C ALA A 13 0.87 6.09 7.88
N GLY A 14 1.82 7.03 7.72
CA GLY A 14 1.78 8.32 8.44
C GLY A 14 0.67 9.26 7.99
N ARG A 15 0.18 9.14 6.75
CA ARG A 15 -0.83 10.04 6.16
C ARG A 15 -1.59 9.41 4.98
N GLY A 16 -2.63 10.12 4.51
CA GLY A 16 -3.41 9.75 3.32
C GLY A 16 -3.94 8.32 3.37
N ILE A 17 -3.85 7.61 2.25
CA ILE A 17 -4.37 6.25 2.07
C ILE A 17 -3.80 5.29 3.12
N GLY A 18 -2.48 5.32 3.37
CA GLY A 18 -1.85 4.43 4.34
C GLY A 18 -2.35 4.64 5.77
N LYS A 19 -2.54 5.90 6.19
CA LYS A 19 -3.14 6.21 7.49
C LYS A 19 -4.57 5.69 7.58
N ALA A 20 -5.40 5.94 6.56
CA ALA A 20 -6.78 5.46 6.53
C ALA A 20 -6.85 3.93 6.62
N ILE A 21 -6.00 3.20 5.87
CA ILE A 21 -5.92 1.73 5.95
C ILE A 21 -5.51 1.28 7.36
N ALA A 22 -4.48 1.91 7.97
CA ALA A 22 -4.02 1.55 9.30
C ALA A 22 -5.14 1.73 10.35
N VAL A 23 -5.87 2.85 10.29
CA VAL A 23 -7.01 3.12 11.19
C VAL A 23 -8.15 2.12 10.98
N SER A 24 -8.52 1.84 9.73
CA SER A 24 -9.61 0.89 9.42
C SER A 24 -9.24 -0.55 9.79
N PHE A 25 -7.98 -0.95 9.63
CA PHE A 25 -7.52 -2.29 10.05
C PHE A 25 -7.55 -2.44 11.58
N ALA A 26 -7.09 -1.43 12.32
CA ALA A 26 -7.18 -1.44 13.77
C ALA A 26 -8.64 -1.46 14.26
N ALA A 27 -9.52 -0.66 13.64
CA ALA A 27 -10.96 -0.69 13.94
C ALA A 27 -11.60 -2.05 13.64
N ALA A 28 -11.04 -2.80 12.68
CA ALA A 28 -11.46 -4.18 12.39
C ALA A 28 -10.82 -5.24 13.32
N GLY A 29 -9.99 -4.83 14.30
CA GLY A 29 -9.39 -5.71 15.33
C GLY A 29 -7.97 -6.19 15.03
N ALA A 30 -7.30 -5.66 13.99
CA ALA A 30 -5.92 -5.99 13.69
C ALA A 30 -4.93 -5.27 14.63
N LYS A 31 -3.79 -5.93 14.90
CA LYS A 31 -2.59 -5.31 15.46
C LYS A 31 -1.79 -4.69 14.31
N VAL A 32 -1.67 -3.38 14.27
CA VAL A 32 -1.12 -2.67 13.11
C VAL A 32 0.26 -2.12 13.38
N VAL A 33 1.20 -2.40 12.49
CA VAL A 33 2.50 -1.74 12.40
C VAL A 33 2.41 -0.61 11.38
N CYS A 34 2.56 0.62 11.85
CA CYS A 34 2.65 1.83 11.04
C CYS A 34 4.10 2.09 10.67
N THR A 35 4.44 2.09 9.38
CA THR A 35 5.80 2.39 8.95
C THR A 35 5.86 3.44 7.83
N ALA A 36 6.78 4.38 7.98
CA ALA A 36 7.19 5.40 7.00
C ALA A 36 8.49 6.05 7.46
N ARG A 37 9.04 6.98 6.66
CA ARG A 37 10.24 7.75 7.01
C ARG A 37 9.99 8.76 8.14
N SER A 38 8.82 9.42 8.12
CA SER A 38 8.45 10.43 9.12
C SER A 38 8.05 9.77 10.42
N LYS A 39 8.99 9.77 11.38
CA LYS A 39 8.79 9.16 12.70
C LYS A 39 7.61 9.80 13.45
N ASP A 40 7.47 11.11 13.38
CA ASP A 40 6.41 11.83 14.10
C ASP A 40 5.02 11.50 13.55
N GLU A 41 4.89 11.41 12.20
CA GLU A 41 3.61 11.06 11.57
C GLU A 41 3.17 9.63 11.95
N ILE A 42 4.08 8.64 11.88
CA ILE A 42 3.71 7.25 12.23
C ILE A 42 3.47 7.07 13.72
N ASN A 43 4.20 7.77 14.59
CA ASN A 43 3.96 7.74 16.03
C ASN A 43 2.56 8.27 16.35
N ALA A 44 2.15 9.38 15.74
CA ALA A 44 0.82 9.94 15.94
C ALA A 44 -0.29 8.98 15.53
N VAL A 45 -0.12 8.28 14.39
CA VAL A 45 -1.09 7.28 13.92
C VAL A 45 -1.08 6.05 14.83
N ALA A 46 0.09 5.50 15.15
CA ALA A 46 0.22 4.33 16.03
C ALA A 46 -0.39 4.58 17.41
N GLN A 47 -0.16 5.77 17.99
CA GLN A 47 -0.76 6.17 19.26
C GLN A 47 -2.30 6.26 19.19
N GLN A 48 -2.84 6.73 18.06
CA GLN A 48 -4.29 6.81 17.82
C GLN A 48 -4.97 5.43 17.81
N ILE A 49 -4.26 4.39 17.34
CA ILE A 49 -4.83 3.06 17.08
C ILE A 49 -4.29 1.96 18.01
N ASP A 50 -3.54 2.34 19.05
CA ASP A 50 -2.80 1.39 19.91
C ASP A 50 -1.92 0.40 19.10
N GLY A 51 -1.25 0.94 18.07
CA GLY A 51 -0.40 0.19 17.14
C GLY A 51 1.09 0.38 17.42
N LEU A 52 1.92 -0.29 16.62
CA LEU A 52 3.37 -0.18 16.67
C LEU A 52 3.88 0.79 15.57
N ALA A 53 4.75 1.73 15.94
CA ALA A 53 5.42 2.59 14.97
C ALA A 53 6.87 2.13 14.74
N VAL A 54 7.21 1.79 13.49
CA VAL A 54 8.57 1.41 13.10
C VAL A 54 9.02 2.30 11.94
N PRO A 55 9.93 3.25 12.14
CA PRO A 55 10.48 4.06 11.06
C PRO A 55 11.23 3.21 10.06
N CYS A 56 10.96 3.41 8.76
CA CYS A 56 11.65 2.69 7.71
C CYS A 56 11.64 3.49 6.41
N ASP A 57 12.79 3.57 5.75
CA ASP A 57 12.90 4.03 4.37
C ASP A 57 12.79 2.82 3.42
N MET A 58 11.82 2.86 2.50
CA MET A 58 11.56 1.77 1.55
C MET A 58 12.68 1.53 0.52
N VAL A 59 13.68 2.41 0.44
CA VAL A 59 14.87 2.19 -0.40
C VAL A 59 16.00 1.46 0.35
N ASP A 60 15.94 1.41 1.67
CA ASP A 60 16.93 0.78 2.53
C ASP A 60 16.53 -0.66 2.89
N GLU A 61 17.22 -1.62 2.29
CA GLU A 61 16.94 -3.05 2.50
C GLU A 61 17.17 -3.50 3.96
N GLN A 62 18.15 -2.90 4.65
CA GLN A 62 18.43 -3.26 6.04
C GLN A 62 17.32 -2.79 6.97
N GLN A 63 16.82 -1.56 6.80
CA GLN A 63 15.69 -1.05 7.58
C GLN A 63 14.41 -1.85 7.31
N ILE A 64 14.21 -2.35 6.08
CA ILE A 64 13.06 -3.24 5.78
C ILE A 64 13.20 -4.57 6.54
N ARG A 65 14.39 -5.16 6.63
CA ARG A 65 14.61 -6.36 7.46
C ARG A 65 14.30 -6.09 8.93
N GLU A 66 14.84 -5.00 9.47
CA GLU A 66 14.59 -4.59 10.86
C GLU A 66 13.11 -4.35 11.14
N LEU A 67 12.35 -3.78 10.19
CA LEU A 67 10.89 -3.64 10.28
C LEU A 67 10.20 -5.00 10.43
N ILE A 68 10.57 -5.97 9.59
CA ILE A 68 9.98 -7.32 9.63
C ILE A 68 10.33 -8.03 10.94
N ASP A 69 11.61 -8.00 11.33
CA ASP A 69 12.11 -8.63 12.57
C ASP A 69 11.42 -8.02 13.80
N ALA A 70 11.32 -6.68 13.88
CA ALA A 70 10.62 -5.99 14.95
C ALA A 70 9.13 -6.38 15.00
N THR A 71 8.47 -6.47 13.84
CA THR A 71 7.06 -6.87 13.77
C THR A 71 6.86 -8.26 14.33
N VAL A 72 7.67 -9.24 13.89
CA VAL A 72 7.55 -10.62 14.33
C VAL A 72 7.87 -10.77 15.82
N SER A 73 8.89 -10.03 16.32
CA SER A 73 9.29 -10.05 17.73
C SER A 73 8.21 -9.47 18.65
N GLU A 74 7.60 -8.34 18.27
CA GLU A 74 6.69 -7.59 19.14
C GLU A 74 5.23 -8.06 19.06
N LEU A 75 4.78 -8.44 17.86
CA LEU A 75 3.36 -8.73 17.61
C LEU A 75 3.08 -10.17 17.19
N GLY A 76 4.10 -10.89 16.77
CA GLY A 76 3.99 -12.26 16.26
C GLY A 76 3.98 -12.35 14.72
N PRO A 77 3.62 -13.51 14.18
CA PRO A 77 3.68 -13.78 12.75
C PRO A 77 2.83 -12.79 11.92
N ILE A 78 3.35 -12.43 10.74
CA ILE A 78 2.70 -11.45 9.86
C ILE A 78 1.55 -12.11 9.09
N ASP A 79 0.34 -11.60 9.26
CA ASP A 79 -0.85 -12.04 8.51
C ASP A 79 -1.10 -11.20 7.26
N ILE A 80 -0.83 -9.88 7.35
CA ILE A 80 -1.18 -8.93 6.29
C ILE A 80 -0.02 -7.98 6.03
N LEU A 81 0.32 -7.79 4.75
CA LEU A 81 1.25 -6.77 4.30
C LEU A 81 0.54 -5.82 3.32
N VAL A 82 0.49 -4.53 3.64
CA VAL A 82 -0.01 -3.49 2.75
C VAL A 82 1.16 -2.66 2.24
N ASN A 83 1.52 -2.85 0.98
CA ASN A 83 2.51 -2.07 0.27
C ASN A 83 1.84 -0.81 -0.32
N ASN A 84 1.80 0.27 0.47
CA ASN A 84 1.18 1.53 0.10
C ASN A 84 2.19 2.67 -0.10
N ALA A 85 3.37 2.62 0.51
CA ALA A 85 4.39 3.65 0.34
C ALA A 85 4.65 3.95 -1.15
N GLY A 86 4.79 5.24 -1.50
CA GLY A 86 4.98 5.63 -2.88
C GLY A 86 5.57 7.02 -3.04
N ALA A 87 6.24 7.21 -4.18
CA ALA A 87 6.79 8.47 -4.66
C ALA A 87 6.33 8.72 -6.11
N VAL A 88 6.35 9.98 -6.54
CA VAL A 88 6.01 10.39 -7.91
C VAL A 88 6.92 11.50 -8.38
N ALA A 89 7.42 11.39 -9.60
CA ALA A 89 8.04 12.48 -10.35
C ALA A 89 7.10 12.94 -11.46
N ARG A 90 7.09 14.25 -11.75
CA ARG A 90 6.16 14.89 -12.71
C ARG A 90 6.93 15.77 -13.68
N LEU A 91 7.66 15.13 -14.59
CA LEU A 91 8.45 15.79 -15.64
C LEU A 91 8.29 15.03 -16.96
N PRO A 92 8.41 15.72 -18.11
CA PRO A 92 8.58 15.06 -19.41
C PRO A 92 9.78 14.09 -19.37
N VAL A 93 9.72 13.01 -20.14
CA VAL A 93 10.75 11.94 -20.11
C VAL A 93 12.16 12.49 -20.33
N HIS A 94 12.34 13.44 -21.26
CA HIS A 94 13.66 14.00 -21.61
C HIS A 94 14.21 15.00 -20.56
N GLU A 95 13.36 15.45 -19.63
CA GLU A 95 13.74 16.37 -18.55
C GLU A 95 13.83 15.67 -17.18
N LEU A 96 13.37 14.40 -17.08
CA LEU A 96 13.38 13.68 -15.83
C LEU A 96 14.80 13.24 -15.45
N PRO A 97 15.36 13.73 -14.33
CA PRO A 97 16.67 13.26 -13.85
C PRO A 97 16.64 11.76 -13.56
N THR A 98 17.75 11.08 -13.89
CA THR A 98 17.90 9.64 -13.65
C THR A 98 17.72 9.29 -12.18
N GLU A 99 18.22 10.13 -11.27
CA GLU A 99 18.13 9.95 -9.83
C GLU A 99 16.68 9.98 -9.35
N GLU A 100 15.84 10.84 -9.94
CA GLU A 100 14.40 10.86 -9.61
C GLU A 100 13.67 9.64 -10.19
N TRP A 101 14.03 9.21 -11.40
CA TRP A 101 13.54 7.97 -11.98
C TRP A 101 13.86 6.79 -11.05
N ASP A 102 15.12 6.64 -10.66
CA ASP A 102 15.60 5.56 -9.81
C ASP A 102 14.94 5.60 -8.43
N ASN A 103 14.79 6.79 -7.84
CA ASN A 103 14.09 6.94 -6.57
C ASN A 103 12.63 6.45 -6.63
N VAL A 104 11.89 6.83 -7.68
CA VAL A 104 10.50 6.37 -7.86
C VAL A 104 10.42 4.86 -8.02
N LEU A 105 11.30 4.24 -8.80
CA LEU A 105 11.34 2.78 -8.97
C LEU A 105 11.77 2.09 -7.68
N ASN A 106 12.75 2.63 -6.97
CA ASN A 106 13.23 2.07 -5.72
C ASN A 106 12.14 2.06 -4.64
N VAL A 107 11.40 3.16 -4.49
CA VAL A 107 10.30 3.21 -3.51
C VAL A 107 9.13 2.36 -3.94
N ASN A 108 8.62 2.55 -5.18
CA ASN A 108 7.33 2.02 -5.61
C ASN A 108 7.36 0.56 -6.05
N LEU A 109 8.52 0.04 -6.46
CA LEU A 109 8.63 -1.31 -7.01
C LEU A 109 9.66 -2.15 -6.24
N ARG A 110 10.91 -1.68 -6.10
CA ARG A 110 11.93 -2.43 -5.35
C ARG A 110 11.54 -2.55 -3.87
N GLY A 111 11.03 -1.48 -3.24
CA GLY A 111 10.55 -1.51 -1.85
C GLY A 111 9.39 -2.50 -1.67
N VAL A 112 8.43 -2.54 -2.59
CA VAL A 112 7.33 -3.52 -2.60
C VAL A 112 7.87 -4.95 -2.68
N PHE A 113 8.84 -5.19 -3.57
CA PHE A 113 9.51 -6.49 -3.67
C PHE A 113 10.22 -6.87 -2.37
N LEU A 114 10.98 -5.96 -1.77
CA LEU A 114 11.74 -6.24 -0.55
C LEU A 114 10.83 -6.51 0.66
N CYS A 115 9.82 -5.67 0.90
CA CYS A 115 8.85 -5.92 1.96
C CYS A 115 8.17 -7.28 1.80
N THR A 116 7.75 -7.60 0.58
CA THR A 116 7.14 -8.90 0.26
C THR A 116 8.11 -10.06 0.48
N LYS A 117 9.34 -9.95 -0.03
CA LYS A 117 10.40 -10.97 0.12
C LYS A 117 10.65 -11.33 1.58
N TYR A 118 10.69 -10.34 2.47
CA TYR A 118 10.99 -10.57 3.88
C TYR A 118 9.77 -10.93 4.73
N ALA A 119 8.55 -10.54 4.34
CA ALA A 119 7.32 -10.96 5.01
C ALA A 119 6.85 -12.38 4.62
N LEU A 120 7.11 -12.82 3.39
CA LEU A 120 6.67 -14.11 2.86
C LEU A 120 7.09 -15.33 3.71
N PRO A 121 8.32 -15.44 4.24
CA PRO A 121 8.69 -16.60 5.06
C PRO A 121 7.75 -16.81 6.25
N SER A 122 7.38 -15.74 6.97
CA SER A 122 6.43 -15.79 8.07
C SER A 122 5.03 -16.28 7.64
N MET A 123 4.55 -15.80 6.48
CA MET A 123 3.26 -16.20 5.91
C MET A 123 3.27 -17.65 5.43
N LEU A 124 4.37 -18.10 4.81
CA LEU A 124 4.52 -19.47 4.31
C LEU A 124 4.60 -20.48 5.46
N GLU A 125 5.28 -20.15 6.56
CA GLU A 125 5.33 -20.98 7.75
C GLU A 125 3.92 -21.18 8.36
N GLN A 126 3.08 -20.15 8.31
CA GLN A 126 1.68 -20.22 8.75
C GLN A 126 0.75 -20.93 7.74
N GLY A 127 1.17 -21.09 6.48
CA GLY A 127 0.30 -21.53 5.37
C GLY A 127 -0.86 -20.54 5.09
N SER A 128 -0.72 -19.29 5.49
CA SER A 128 -1.76 -18.25 5.38
C SER A 128 -1.15 -16.86 5.32
N GLY A 129 -1.61 -16.01 4.43
CA GLY A 129 -1.17 -14.62 4.32
C GLY A 129 -2.01 -13.80 3.34
N CYS A 130 -1.94 -12.48 3.49
CA CYS A 130 -2.59 -11.54 2.59
C CYS A 130 -1.65 -10.39 2.24
N ILE A 131 -1.35 -10.22 0.97
CA ILE A 131 -0.54 -9.10 0.46
C ILE A 131 -1.43 -8.18 -0.35
N ILE A 132 -1.48 -6.90 0.00
CA ILE A 132 -2.24 -5.88 -0.70
C ILE A 132 -1.27 -4.84 -1.23
N ASN A 133 -1.17 -4.73 -2.55
CA ASN A 133 -0.33 -3.74 -3.21
C ASN A 133 -1.18 -2.57 -3.69
N ILE A 134 -0.83 -1.34 -3.29
CA ILE A 134 -1.50 -0.14 -3.79
C ILE A 134 -0.81 0.31 -5.08
N SER A 135 -1.47 0.01 -6.21
CA SER A 135 -1.06 0.50 -7.52
C SER A 135 -1.67 1.89 -7.78
N SER A 136 -2.26 2.09 -8.92
CA SER A 136 -2.93 3.33 -9.38
C SER A 136 -3.64 3.05 -10.69
N GLY A 137 -4.55 3.92 -11.13
CA GLY A 137 -4.96 3.99 -12.53
C GLY A 137 -3.77 4.11 -13.50
N ALA A 138 -2.65 4.72 -13.07
CA ALA A 138 -1.40 4.77 -13.82
C ALA A 138 -0.68 3.41 -13.96
N GLY A 139 -1.15 2.36 -13.29
CA GLY A 139 -0.68 0.99 -13.47
C GLY A 139 -1.28 0.29 -14.70
N VAL A 140 -2.26 0.91 -15.35
CA VAL A 140 -2.93 0.38 -16.56
C VAL A 140 -2.96 1.39 -17.70
N VAL A 141 -2.63 2.67 -17.44
CA VAL A 141 -2.50 3.73 -18.46
C VAL A 141 -1.18 4.48 -18.29
N GLY A 142 -0.71 5.16 -19.33
CA GLY A 142 0.52 5.98 -19.31
C GLY A 142 0.21 7.48 -19.26
N PRO A 143 -0.04 8.10 -18.09
CA PRO A 143 -0.29 9.52 -18.02
C PRO A 143 0.97 10.32 -18.36
N ALA A 144 0.80 11.43 -19.09
CA ALA A 144 1.90 12.34 -19.44
C ALA A 144 2.66 12.83 -18.19
N ASN A 145 3.94 13.06 -18.35
CA ASN A 145 4.85 13.58 -17.32
C ASN A 145 4.97 12.68 -16.05
N ARG A 146 4.69 11.38 -16.15
CA ARG A 146 4.75 10.43 -15.02
C ARG A 146 5.37 9.10 -15.43
N SER A 147 6.38 9.13 -16.29
CA SER A 147 6.96 7.91 -16.86
C SER A 147 7.46 6.93 -15.79
N ALA A 148 8.29 7.36 -14.84
CA ALA A 148 8.79 6.53 -13.75
C ALA A 148 7.65 5.97 -12.88
N TYR A 149 6.67 6.82 -12.55
CA TYR A 149 5.50 6.41 -11.76
C TYR A 149 4.66 5.36 -12.49
N ALA A 150 4.32 5.60 -13.76
CA ALA A 150 3.58 4.62 -14.56
C ALA A 150 4.34 3.31 -14.72
N ALA A 151 5.63 3.35 -15.04
CA ALA A 151 6.47 2.16 -15.14
C ALA A 151 6.48 1.36 -13.82
N SER A 152 6.67 2.04 -12.67
CA SER A 152 6.66 1.40 -11.35
C SER A 152 5.32 0.75 -11.03
N LYS A 153 4.18 1.42 -11.33
CA LYS A 153 2.84 0.91 -11.03
C LYS A 153 2.42 -0.24 -11.97
N HIS A 154 2.83 -0.23 -13.24
CA HIS A 154 2.72 -1.40 -14.12
C HIS A 154 3.57 -2.57 -13.61
N GLY A 155 4.80 -2.29 -13.13
CA GLY A 155 5.65 -3.30 -12.49
C GLY A 155 4.99 -3.97 -11.29
N VAL A 156 4.32 -3.20 -10.43
CA VAL A 156 3.55 -3.73 -9.29
C VAL A 156 2.41 -4.63 -9.75
N MET A 157 1.71 -4.29 -10.85
CA MET A 157 0.67 -5.15 -11.44
C MET A 157 1.23 -6.51 -11.86
N GLY A 158 2.35 -6.50 -12.61
CA GLY A 158 3.04 -7.73 -13.03
C GLY A 158 3.54 -8.55 -11.85
N PHE A 159 4.18 -7.90 -10.87
CA PHE A 159 4.68 -8.54 -9.66
C PHE A 159 3.55 -9.21 -8.86
N THR A 160 2.42 -8.53 -8.67
CA THR A 160 1.25 -9.11 -7.97
C THR A 160 0.74 -10.38 -8.67
N LYS A 161 0.67 -10.38 -10.01
CA LYS A 161 0.26 -11.56 -10.79
C LYS A 161 1.22 -12.74 -10.59
N THR A 162 2.52 -12.46 -10.52
CA THR A 162 3.54 -13.48 -10.22
C THR A 162 3.35 -14.06 -8.81
N LEU A 163 3.12 -13.23 -7.80
CA LEU A 163 2.85 -13.70 -6.43
C LEU A 163 1.63 -14.63 -6.37
N VAL A 164 0.57 -14.31 -7.11
CA VAL A 164 -0.61 -15.20 -7.19
C VAL A 164 -0.24 -16.55 -7.81
N ALA A 165 0.49 -16.54 -8.92
CA ALA A 165 0.90 -17.78 -9.59
C ALA A 165 1.81 -18.66 -8.72
N GLU A 166 2.67 -18.05 -7.92
CA GLU A 166 3.63 -18.77 -7.06
C GLU A 166 3.02 -19.25 -5.72
N TYR A 167 2.17 -18.42 -5.08
CA TYR A 167 1.85 -18.61 -3.67
C TYR A 167 0.37 -18.81 -3.33
N LEU A 168 -0.57 -18.61 -4.27
CA LEU A 168 -2.00 -18.76 -3.98
C LEU A 168 -2.35 -20.16 -3.45
N MET A 169 -1.77 -21.20 -4.06
CA MET A 169 -1.99 -22.60 -3.65
C MET A 169 -1.30 -22.95 -2.32
N GLN A 170 -0.44 -22.07 -1.82
CA GLN A 170 0.21 -22.19 -0.52
C GLN A 170 -0.52 -21.36 0.57
N GLY A 171 -1.72 -20.87 0.27
CA GLY A 171 -2.55 -20.11 1.19
C GLY A 171 -2.24 -18.60 1.25
N ILE A 172 -1.35 -18.08 0.39
CA ILE A 172 -1.00 -16.66 0.35
C ILE A 172 -1.80 -15.98 -0.76
N ARG A 173 -2.67 -15.06 -0.38
CA ARG A 173 -3.45 -14.25 -1.32
C ARG A 173 -2.73 -12.96 -1.61
N SER A 174 -2.63 -12.59 -2.88
CA SER A 174 -2.01 -11.32 -3.30
C SER A 174 -3.00 -10.54 -4.15
N HIS A 175 -3.23 -9.29 -3.77
CA HIS A 175 -4.22 -8.40 -4.35
C HIS A 175 -3.55 -7.10 -4.79
N VAL A 176 -4.15 -6.43 -5.78
CA VAL A 176 -3.78 -5.05 -6.11
C VAL A 176 -5.01 -4.15 -6.12
N ILE A 177 -4.92 -3.03 -5.43
CA ILE A 177 -5.91 -1.96 -5.51
C ILE A 177 -5.40 -0.92 -6.50
N LEU A 178 -6.30 -0.45 -7.37
CA LEU A 178 -6.03 0.60 -8.36
C LEU A 178 -6.90 1.83 -8.04
N PRO A 179 -6.43 2.72 -7.16
CA PRO A 179 -7.12 3.98 -6.94
C PRO A 179 -7.04 4.89 -8.17
N ASP A 180 -8.16 5.50 -8.54
CA ASP A 180 -8.15 6.67 -9.40
C ASP A 180 -7.78 7.93 -8.56
N ALA A 181 -8.20 9.13 -8.94
CA ALA A 181 -7.84 10.36 -8.24
C ALA A 181 -8.38 10.36 -6.80
N THR A 182 -7.48 10.23 -5.83
CA THR A 182 -7.78 10.10 -4.40
C THR A 182 -7.19 11.26 -3.61
N VAL A 183 -7.91 11.75 -2.61
CA VAL A 183 -7.44 12.79 -1.68
C VAL A 183 -6.16 12.33 -0.99
N SER A 184 -5.07 13.08 -1.20
CA SER A 184 -3.77 12.85 -0.58
C SER A 184 -2.88 14.06 -0.78
N GLN A 185 -1.86 14.23 0.06
CA GLN A 185 -0.86 15.28 -0.13
C GLN A 185 -0.17 15.15 -1.51
N MET A 186 0.17 13.94 -1.94
CA MET A 186 0.72 13.68 -3.27
C MET A 186 -0.20 14.20 -4.39
N ARG A 187 -1.53 14.12 -4.21
CA ARG A 187 -2.50 14.62 -5.18
C ARG A 187 -2.56 16.14 -5.16
N SER A 188 -2.70 16.76 -4.00
CA SER A 188 -2.80 18.21 -3.85
C SER A 188 -1.54 18.96 -4.32
N GLU A 189 -0.35 18.39 -4.09
CA GLU A 189 0.91 18.94 -4.63
C GLU A 189 0.95 18.96 -6.16
N GLY A 190 0.37 17.97 -6.80
CA GLY A 190 0.34 17.88 -8.26
C GLY A 190 -0.84 18.60 -8.91
N PHE A 191 -1.91 18.84 -8.18
CA PHE A 191 -3.16 19.41 -8.66
C PHE A 191 -3.78 20.33 -7.61
N PRO A 192 -3.14 21.48 -7.29
CA PRO A 192 -3.53 22.32 -6.16
C PRO A 192 -4.89 23.01 -6.30
N THR A 193 -5.43 23.07 -7.52
CA THR A 193 -6.73 23.69 -7.80
C THR A 193 -7.89 22.70 -7.89
N GLU A 194 -7.62 21.41 -7.67
CA GLU A 194 -8.63 20.37 -7.76
C GLU A 194 -9.47 20.36 -6.48
N ASP A 195 -10.79 20.28 -6.63
CA ASP A 195 -11.73 20.23 -5.53
C ASP A 195 -11.64 18.87 -4.80
N PRO A 196 -11.21 18.82 -3.52
CA PRO A 196 -11.08 17.57 -2.78
C PRO A 196 -12.39 16.77 -2.68
N ASP A 197 -13.54 17.43 -2.65
CA ASP A 197 -14.86 16.78 -2.59
C ASP A 197 -15.20 16.05 -3.89
N SER A 198 -14.43 16.33 -4.96
CA SER A 198 -14.55 15.64 -6.24
C SER A 198 -13.76 14.33 -6.31
N LEU A 199 -12.92 14.07 -5.35
CA LEU A 199 -11.99 12.96 -5.35
C LEU A 199 -12.54 11.79 -4.52
N ILE A 200 -11.97 10.61 -4.77
CA ILE A 200 -12.13 9.44 -3.90
C ILE A 200 -11.51 9.80 -2.54
N GLN A 201 -12.18 9.46 -1.45
CA GLN A 201 -11.62 9.65 -0.12
C GLN A 201 -10.64 8.53 0.23
N ALA A 202 -9.69 8.79 1.12
CA ALA A 202 -8.73 7.77 1.54
C ALA A 202 -9.42 6.59 2.23
N GLU A 203 -10.53 6.84 2.88
CA GLU A 203 -11.40 5.88 3.54
C GLU A 203 -12.04 4.88 2.56
N ASP A 204 -12.40 5.31 1.34
CA ASP A 204 -12.92 4.40 0.30
C ASP A 204 -11.88 3.35 -0.11
N ILE A 205 -10.60 3.73 -0.10
CA ILE A 205 -9.51 2.81 -0.38
C ILE A 205 -9.24 1.90 0.83
N ALA A 206 -9.41 2.42 2.04
CA ALA A 206 -9.28 1.62 3.25
C ALA A 206 -10.38 0.56 3.35
N ASP A 207 -11.62 0.89 2.99
CA ASP A 207 -12.74 -0.07 2.93
C ASP A 207 -12.45 -1.17 1.90
N ALA A 208 -11.93 -0.81 0.74
CA ALA A 208 -11.48 -1.78 -0.26
C ALA A 208 -10.38 -2.71 0.28
N ALA A 209 -9.41 -2.17 1.06
CA ALA A 209 -8.35 -2.97 1.67
C ALA A 209 -8.91 -3.93 2.75
N VAL A 210 -9.84 -3.47 3.60
CA VAL A 210 -10.52 -4.32 4.60
C VAL A 210 -11.30 -5.44 3.90
N PHE A 211 -12.03 -5.12 2.82
CA PHE A 211 -12.74 -6.12 2.02
C PHE A 211 -11.80 -7.22 1.52
N LEU A 212 -10.66 -6.86 0.93
CA LEU A 212 -9.68 -7.82 0.41
C LEU A 212 -9.04 -8.66 1.54
N ALA A 213 -8.68 -8.03 2.65
CA ALA A 213 -8.07 -8.70 3.79
C ALA A 213 -9.01 -9.73 4.44
N THR A 214 -10.32 -9.46 4.43
CA THR A 214 -11.35 -10.30 5.07
C THR A 214 -12.02 -11.30 4.13
N GLN A 215 -11.57 -11.40 2.87
CA GLN A 215 -12.10 -12.41 1.94
C GLN A 215 -11.91 -13.82 2.48
N ARG A 216 -12.90 -14.68 2.26
CA ARG A 216 -12.79 -16.12 2.58
C ARG A 216 -11.68 -16.78 1.75
N ALA A 217 -11.06 -17.83 2.28
CA ALA A 217 -10.00 -18.57 1.56
C ALA A 217 -10.46 -19.15 0.21
N THR A 218 -11.76 -19.33 0.01
CA THR A 218 -12.35 -19.82 -1.25
C THR A 218 -12.52 -18.73 -2.32
N ALA A 219 -12.25 -17.46 -1.97
CA ALA A 219 -12.41 -16.32 -2.89
C ALA A 219 -11.09 -15.55 -3.03
N HIS A 220 -10.78 -15.15 -4.26
CA HIS A 220 -9.63 -14.33 -4.57
C HIS A 220 -10.00 -13.24 -5.57
N THR A 221 -9.76 -11.99 -5.21
CA THR A 221 -9.91 -10.82 -6.09
C THR A 221 -8.52 -10.29 -6.44
N LEU A 222 -8.02 -10.59 -7.62
CA LEU A 222 -6.68 -10.16 -8.01
C LEU A 222 -6.57 -8.63 -8.10
N GLU A 223 -7.48 -7.98 -8.82
CA GLU A 223 -7.47 -6.55 -9.10
C GLU A 223 -8.79 -5.92 -8.63
N LEU A 224 -8.69 -4.83 -7.86
CA LEU A 224 -9.83 -4.04 -7.42
C LEU A 224 -9.61 -2.58 -7.80
N ARG A 225 -10.36 -2.09 -8.79
CA ARG A 225 -10.31 -0.68 -9.17
C ARG A 225 -11.33 0.11 -8.36
N VAL A 226 -10.88 1.19 -7.73
CA VAL A 226 -11.74 2.16 -7.05
C VAL A 226 -11.74 3.43 -7.88
N SER A 227 -12.87 3.72 -8.49
CA SER A 227 -13.07 4.86 -9.39
C SER A 227 -14.04 5.87 -8.79
N GLN A 228 -13.94 7.14 -9.23
CA GLN A 228 -14.87 8.17 -8.82
C GLN A 228 -16.31 7.75 -9.13
N GLY A 229 -17.19 7.86 -8.14
CA GLY A 229 -18.61 7.61 -8.29
C GLY A 229 -19.32 8.67 -9.16
N LEU A 230 -20.54 8.39 -9.56
CA LEU A 230 -21.38 9.39 -10.20
C LEU A 230 -21.71 10.48 -9.18
N ARG A 231 -21.30 11.72 -9.49
CA ARG A 231 -21.81 12.87 -8.75
C ARG A 231 -23.30 12.98 -9.03
N THR A 232 -24.13 12.92 -8.02
CA THR A 232 -25.48 13.49 -8.10
C THR A 232 -25.28 14.98 -8.35
N ARG A 233 -25.39 15.43 -9.62
CA ARG A 233 -25.64 16.82 -9.89
C ARG A 233 -26.95 17.14 -9.19
N THR A 234 -26.89 17.93 -8.13
CA THR A 234 -28.06 18.62 -7.61
C THR A 234 -28.59 19.46 -8.79
N LEU A 235 -29.73 19.02 -9.34
CA LEU A 235 -30.51 19.75 -10.34
C LEU A 235 -31.00 21.03 -9.72
#